data_0e4c4d1a34327fb80e59f0000d1eab14
#
_entry.id   0e4c4d1a34327fb80e59f0000d1eab14
#
_cell.length_a   1.000
_cell.length_b   1.000
_cell.length_c   1.000
_cell.angle_alpha   90.00
_cell.angle_beta   90.00
_cell.angle_gamma   90.00
#
_symmetry.space_group_name_H-M   'P 1'
#
loop_
_entity.id
_entity.type
_entity.pdbx_description
1 polymer ?
#
loop_
_entity_poly.entity_id
_entity_poly.type
_entity_poly.pdbx_seq_one_letter_code
_entity_poly.pdbx_strand_id
1 'polypeptide(L)'
;MKKKSAVKWLDEPAGKDYSAAESFLQLPYAPKLARVRVKELKRAQMSRYAAKDILRASATPISEIQAFDWTKQQDEIDKGAPLSPILLVRPEPGDRLIVADGFHRMCAVFAADQEIIVPCKIV
;
A
#
# COMPACT_ATOMS: atom_id res chain seq x y z
N MET A 1 21.56 -12.00 -18.13
CA MET A 1 20.45 -11.98 -17.16
C MET A 1 19.65 -10.71 -17.32
N LYS A 2 18.34 -10.85 -17.39
CA LYS A 2 17.48 -9.69 -17.54
C LYS A 2 17.41 -8.91 -16.23
N LYS A 3 17.78 -7.65 -16.28
CA LYS A 3 17.70 -6.78 -15.13
C LYS A 3 16.25 -6.31 -14.95
N LYS A 4 15.69 -6.49 -13.76
CA LYS A 4 14.36 -5.98 -13.47
C LYS A 4 14.41 -4.47 -13.36
N SER A 5 13.39 -3.81 -13.90
CA SER A 5 13.25 -2.38 -13.75
C SER A 5 13.01 -2.06 -12.27
N ALA A 6 13.74 -1.09 -11.75
CA ALA A 6 13.53 -0.64 -10.38
C ALA A 6 12.19 0.08 -10.30
N VAL A 7 11.40 -0.23 -9.28
CA VAL A 7 10.18 0.51 -9.00
C VAL A 7 10.58 1.87 -8.43
N LYS A 8 10.02 2.92 -8.97
CA LYS A 8 10.26 4.28 -8.49
C LYS A 8 9.11 4.71 -7.58
N TRP A 9 9.42 5.53 -6.59
CA TRP A 9 8.47 5.97 -5.58
C TRP A 9 8.52 7.48 -5.41
N LEU A 10 7.36 8.07 -5.12
CA LEU A 10 7.31 9.44 -4.63
C LEU A 10 7.91 9.48 -3.22
N ASP A 11 8.40 10.65 -2.82
CA ASP A 11 8.98 10.82 -1.47
C ASP A 11 7.92 10.78 -0.38
N GLU A 12 6.69 11.19 -0.72
CA GLU A 12 5.56 11.25 0.19
C GLU A 12 4.31 10.75 -0.52
N PRO A 13 3.32 10.22 0.22
CA PRO A 13 2.04 9.87 -0.39
C PRO A 13 1.37 11.07 -1.04
N ALA A 14 0.76 10.84 -2.21
CA ALA A 14 -0.02 11.90 -2.88
C ALA A 14 -1.20 12.29 -2.01
N GLY A 15 -1.58 13.58 -2.05
CA GLY A 15 -2.67 14.08 -1.22
C GLY A 15 -3.99 13.34 -1.41
N LYS A 16 -4.29 12.95 -2.64
CA LYS A 16 -5.53 12.19 -2.97
C LYS A 16 -5.59 10.84 -2.29
N ASP A 17 -4.44 10.26 -1.93
CA ASP A 17 -4.39 8.95 -1.29
C ASP A 17 -4.97 8.99 0.12
N TYR A 18 -4.81 10.10 0.83
CA TYR A 18 -5.39 10.25 2.16
C TYR A 18 -6.91 10.27 2.11
N SER A 19 -7.49 10.94 1.10
CA SER A 19 -8.93 10.95 0.92
C SER A 19 -9.46 9.56 0.56
N ALA A 20 -8.73 8.82 -0.28
CA ALA A 20 -9.09 7.46 -0.64
C ALA A 20 -9.01 6.54 0.58
N ALA A 21 -7.97 6.69 1.41
CA ALA A 21 -7.84 5.93 2.65
C ALA A 21 -8.99 6.20 3.61
N GLU A 22 -9.40 7.46 3.75
CA GLU A 22 -10.52 7.80 4.63
C GLU A 22 -11.80 7.13 4.17
N SER A 23 -12.08 7.15 2.86
CA SER A 23 -13.26 6.48 2.32
C SER A 23 -13.28 4.99 2.63
N PHE A 24 -12.13 4.32 2.44
CA PHE A 24 -12.03 2.89 2.72
C PHE A 24 -12.16 2.61 4.22
N LEU A 25 -11.46 3.39 5.05
CA LEU A 25 -11.42 3.15 6.49
C LEU A 25 -12.78 3.35 7.18
N GLN A 26 -13.73 4.02 6.53
CA GLN A 26 -15.09 4.13 7.07
C GLN A 26 -15.84 2.79 7.08
N LEU A 27 -15.31 1.76 6.41
CA LEU A 27 -15.89 0.42 6.45
C LEU A 27 -15.47 -0.35 7.70
N PRO A 28 -14.14 -0.50 8.00
CA PRO A 28 -13.74 -1.17 9.24
C PRO A 28 -13.89 -0.29 10.48
N TYR A 29 -14.01 1.02 10.34
CA TYR A 29 -14.15 1.96 11.46
C TYR A 29 -15.33 2.88 11.25
N ALA A 30 -15.86 3.42 12.35
CA ALA A 30 -16.83 4.53 12.26
C ALA A 30 -16.17 5.73 11.58
N PRO A 31 -16.94 6.56 10.86
CA PRO A 31 -16.37 7.69 10.11
C PRO A 31 -15.48 8.63 10.93
N LYS A 32 -15.85 8.88 12.18
CA LYS A 32 -15.06 9.74 13.06
C LYS A 32 -13.67 9.16 13.31
N LEU A 33 -13.59 7.85 13.58
CA LEU A 33 -12.30 7.19 13.82
C LEU A 33 -11.49 7.09 12.54
N ALA A 34 -12.14 6.87 11.40
CA ALA A 34 -11.46 6.87 10.11
C ALA A 34 -10.72 8.20 9.89
N ARG A 35 -11.38 9.34 10.19
CA ARG A 35 -10.74 10.65 10.09
C ARG A 35 -9.54 10.78 11.01
N VAL A 36 -9.65 10.26 12.23
CA VAL A 36 -8.54 10.28 13.19
C VAL A 36 -7.35 9.51 12.65
N ARG A 37 -7.59 8.31 12.13
CA ARG A 37 -6.51 7.47 11.56
C ARG A 37 -5.82 8.16 10.37
N VAL A 38 -6.59 8.83 9.51
CA VAL A 38 -6.03 9.55 8.37
C VAL A 38 -5.17 10.74 8.84
N LYS A 39 -5.60 11.46 9.86
CA LYS A 39 -4.79 12.54 10.44
C LYS A 39 -3.47 11.99 10.99
N GLU A 40 -3.52 10.85 11.66
CA GLU A 40 -2.33 10.19 12.16
C GLU A 40 -1.40 9.77 11.03
N LEU A 41 -1.97 9.24 9.95
CA LEU A 41 -1.19 8.86 8.77
C LEU A 41 -0.48 10.07 8.16
N LYS A 42 -1.14 11.22 8.07
CA LYS A 42 -0.51 12.43 7.54
C LYS A 42 0.71 12.85 8.35
N ARG A 43 0.69 12.59 9.65
CA ARG A 43 1.78 12.97 10.57
C ARG A 43 2.84 11.87 10.72
N ALA A 44 2.54 10.66 10.29
CA ALA A 44 3.45 9.53 10.45
C ALA A 44 4.70 9.73 9.61
N GLN A 45 5.82 9.21 10.12
CA GLN A 45 7.06 9.17 9.35
C GLN A 45 7.01 8.04 8.35
N MET A 46 7.78 8.16 7.28
CA MET A 46 7.91 7.09 6.30
C MET A 46 8.61 5.88 6.93
N SER A 47 8.10 4.70 6.59
CA SER A 47 8.67 3.42 6.97
C SER A 47 8.92 2.60 5.71
N ARG A 48 9.62 1.47 5.84
CA ARG A 48 9.97 0.62 4.71
C ARG A 48 9.87 -0.84 5.11
N TYR A 49 9.14 -1.61 4.30
CA TYR A 49 8.96 -3.05 4.52
C TYR A 49 8.93 -3.77 3.19
N ALA A 50 9.35 -5.02 3.18
CA ALA A 50 9.29 -5.84 1.96
C ALA A 50 7.84 -6.07 1.55
N ALA A 51 7.59 -6.05 0.24
CA ALA A 51 6.24 -6.27 -0.30
C ALA A 51 5.62 -7.56 0.23
N LYS A 52 6.39 -8.65 0.27
CA LYS A 52 5.89 -9.95 0.77
C LYS A 52 5.44 -9.86 2.22
N ASP A 53 6.11 -9.08 3.04
CA ASP A 53 5.78 -8.97 4.46
C ASP A 53 4.51 -8.15 4.67
N ILE A 54 4.31 -7.09 3.89
CA ILE A 54 3.10 -6.30 3.96
C ILE A 54 1.89 -7.17 3.58
N LEU A 55 1.99 -7.92 2.48
CA LEU A 55 0.88 -8.76 2.03
C LEU A 55 0.61 -9.91 2.98
N ARG A 56 1.66 -10.48 3.59
CA ARG A 56 1.48 -11.52 4.60
C ARG A 56 0.83 -10.95 5.87
N ALA A 57 1.26 -9.77 6.30
CA ALA A 57 0.69 -9.12 7.48
C ALA A 57 -0.79 -8.74 7.28
N SER A 58 -1.18 -8.41 6.04
CA SER A 58 -2.57 -8.13 5.70
C SER A 58 -3.37 -9.41 5.39
N ALA A 59 -2.72 -10.57 5.49
CA ALA A 59 -3.32 -11.88 5.22
C ALA A 59 -3.93 -11.97 3.80
N THR A 60 -3.26 -11.37 2.82
CA THR A 60 -3.71 -11.39 1.43
C THR A 60 -3.18 -12.65 0.75
N PRO A 61 -4.04 -13.58 0.33
CA PRO A 61 -3.59 -14.78 -0.36
C PRO A 61 -3.17 -14.45 -1.81
N ILE A 62 -2.27 -15.27 -2.36
CA ILE A 62 -1.79 -15.09 -3.74
C ILE A 62 -2.96 -15.13 -4.73
N SER A 63 -3.95 -15.99 -4.48
CA SER A 63 -5.13 -16.08 -5.35
C SER A 63 -5.89 -14.75 -5.42
N GLU A 64 -5.94 -14.01 -4.33
CA GLU A 64 -6.58 -12.70 -4.30
C GLU A 64 -5.77 -11.68 -5.09
N ILE A 65 -4.44 -11.72 -4.98
CA ILE A 65 -3.57 -10.85 -5.77
C ILE A 65 -3.84 -11.06 -7.26
N GLN A 66 -3.97 -12.31 -7.69
CA GLN A 66 -4.20 -12.66 -9.09
C GLN A 66 -5.61 -12.32 -9.56
N ALA A 67 -6.58 -12.17 -8.65
CA ALA A 67 -7.97 -11.90 -8.99
C ALA A 67 -8.24 -10.44 -9.33
N PHE A 68 -7.38 -9.53 -8.94
CA PHE A 68 -7.55 -8.09 -9.20
C PHE A 68 -6.83 -7.67 -10.46
N ASP A 69 -7.39 -6.67 -11.14
CA ASP A 69 -6.75 -6.06 -12.30
C ASP A 69 -5.85 -4.92 -11.85
N TRP A 70 -4.54 -5.14 -11.94
CA TRP A 70 -3.54 -4.13 -11.59
C TRP A 70 -2.66 -3.78 -12.79
N THR A 71 -3.21 -3.94 -14.01
CA THR A 71 -2.50 -3.65 -15.26
C THR A 71 -2.03 -2.20 -15.31
N LYS A 72 -2.85 -1.26 -14.85
CA LYS A 72 -2.50 0.16 -14.82
C LYS A 72 -1.21 0.38 -14.02
N GLN A 73 -1.14 -0.23 -12.84
CA GLN A 73 0.02 -0.08 -11.97
C GLN A 73 1.26 -0.76 -12.55
N GLN A 74 1.07 -1.90 -13.22
CA GLN A 74 2.16 -2.57 -13.92
C GLN A 74 2.72 -1.68 -15.04
N ASP A 75 1.85 -1.03 -15.79
CA ASP A 75 2.27 -0.10 -16.84
C ASP A 75 3.06 1.07 -16.27
N GLU A 76 2.65 1.59 -15.13
CA GLU A 76 3.38 2.66 -14.45
C GLU A 76 4.79 2.21 -14.06
N ILE A 77 4.91 1.01 -13.52
CA ILE A 77 6.23 0.44 -13.16
C ILE A 77 7.09 0.31 -14.42
N ASP A 78 6.52 -0.25 -15.48
CA ASP A 78 7.26 -0.49 -16.72
C ASP A 78 7.75 0.82 -17.37
N LYS A 79 6.98 1.87 -17.25
CA LYS A 79 7.34 3.20 -17.78
C LYS A 79 8.30 3.97 -16.88
N GLY A 80 8.55 3.46 -15.69
CA GLY A 80 9.37 4.16 -14.71
C GLY A 80 8.66 5.33 -14.06
N ALA A 81 7.32 5.36 -14.09
CA ALA A 81 6.56 6.38 -13.38
C ALA A 81 6.61 6.11 -11.87
N PRO A 82 6.78 7.15 -11.04
CA PRO A 82 6.85 6.93 -9.60
C PRO A 82 5.50 6.58 -9.02
N LEU A 83 5.49 5.57 -8.12
CA LEU A 83 4.31 5.16 -7.40
C LEU A 83 4.21 5.92 -6.08
N SER A 84 2.99 6.17 -5.63
CA SER A 84 2.77 6.75 -4.32
C SER A 84 3.00 5.72 -3.23
N PRO A 85 3.68 6.07 -2.12
CA PRO A 85 3.83 5.17 -0.98
C PRO A 85 2.49 4.68 -0.45
N ILE A 86 2.53 3.54 0.23
CA ILE A 86 1.33 2.83 0.68
C ILE A 86 0.90 3.34 2.07
N LEU A 87 -0.40 3.39 2.32
CA LEU A 87 -0.95 3.77 3.62
C LEU A 87 -1.48 2.54 4.34
N LEU A 88 -0.99 2.32 5.56
CA LEU A 88 -1.26 1.12 6.35
C LEU A 88 -1.79 1.48 7.74
N VAL A 89 -2.69 0.65 8.26
CA VAL A 89 -3.23 0.83 9.62
C VAL A 89 -3.14 -0.49 10.39
N ARG A 90 -2.63 -0.42 11.62
CA ARG A 90 -2.69 -1.53 12.59
C ARG A 90 -3.99 -1.37 13.39
N PRO A 91 -4.99 -2.25 13.20
CA PRO A 91 -6.24 -2.07 13.96
C PRO A 91 -6.06 -2.42 15.43
N GLU A 92 -5.69 -3.65 15.74
CA GLU A 92 -5.45 -4.13 17.10
C GLU A 92 -4.26 -5.09 17.07
N PRO A 93 -3.55 -5.26 18.19
CA PRO A 93 -2.47 -6.24 18.25
C PRO A 93 -2.97 -7.64 17.86
N GLY A 94 -2.28 -8.26 16.92
CA GLY A 94 -2.63 -9.60 16.44
C GLY A 94 -3.63 -9.64 15.32
N ASP A 95 -4.30 -8.53 15.00
CA ASP A 95 -5.22 -8.46 13.86
C ASP A 95 -4.45 -8.21 12.56
N ARG A 96 -5.16 -8.46 11.45
CA ARG A 96 -4.57 -8.24 10.13
C ARG A 96 -4.27 -6.77 9.90
N LEU A 97 -3.12 -6.50 9.32
CA LEU A 97 -2.77 -5.16 8.86
C LEU A 97 -3.78 -4.73 7.79
N ILE A 98 -4.20 -3.48 7.84
CA ILE A 98 -5.13 -2.91 6.85
C ILE A 98 -4.32 -2.11 5.83
N VAL A 99 -4.46 -2.46 4.55
CA VAL A 99 -3.95 -1.64 3.46
C VAL A 99 -5.02 -0.59 3.18
N ALA A 100 -4.85 0.59 3.78
CA ALA A 100 -5.87 1.64 3.70
C ALA A 100 -5.92 2.29 2.31
N ASP A 101 -4.77 2.37 1.64
CA ASP A 101 -4.69 2.84 0.26
C ASP A 101 -3.47 2.23 -0.43
N GLY A 102 -3.65 1.83 -1.69
CA GLY A 102 -2.57 1.31 -2.51
C GLY A 102 -2.56 -0.20 -2.68
N PHE A 103 -3.68 -0.88 -2.47
CA PHE A 103 -3.75 -2.33 -2.61
C PHE A 103 -3.32 -2.80 -4.00
N HIS A 104 -3.82 -2.15 -5.07
CA HIS A 104 -3.45 -2.54 -6.44
C HIS A 104 -1.96 -2.29 -6.71
N ARG A 105 -1.41 -1.21 -6.17
CA ARG A 105 0.04 -0.95 -6.26
C ARG A 105 0.83 -2.06 -5.58
N MET A 106 0.38 -2.51 -4.41
CA MET A 106 1.01 -3.62 -3.70
C MET A 106 1.00 -4.89 -4.52
N CYS A 107 -0.12 -5.19 -5.18
CA CYS A 107 -0.22 -6.38 -6.02
C CYS A 107 0.77 -6.33 -7.18
N ALA A 108 0.87 -5.19 -7.86
CA ALA A 108 1.77 -5.02 -8.98
C ALA A 108 3.24 -5.10 -8.55
N VAL A 109 3.58 -4.47 -7.42
CA VAL A 109 4.93 -4.49 -6.88
C VAL A 109 5.33 -5.92 -6.49
N PHE A 110 4.45 -6.63 -5.77
CA PHE A 110 4.70 -8.01 -5.38
C PHE A 110 4.89 -8.92 -6.60
N ALA A 111 4.07 -8.73 -7.63
CA ALA A 111 4.19 -9.51 -8.85
C ALA A 111 5.50 -9.24 -9.59
N ALA A 112 6.01 -8.01 -9.53
CA ALA A 112 7.29 -7.68 -10.13
C ALA A 112 8.45 -8.34 -9.37
N ASP A 113 8.45 -8.21 -8.03
CA ASP A 113 9.44 -8.83 -7.16
C ASP A 113 8.97 -8.72 -5.71
N GLN A 114 8.67 -9.84 -5.09
CA GLN A 114 8.17 -9.87 -3.72
C GLN A 114 9.16 -9.31 -2.68
N GLU A 115 10.43 -9.23 -3.02
CA GLU A 115 11.48 -8.72 -2.13
C GLU A 115 11.62 -7.19 -2.19
N ILE A 116 10.90 -6.52 -3.09
CA ILE A 116 10.97 -5.06 -3.22
C ILE A 116 10.62 -4.41 -1.87
N ILE A 117 11.44 -3.45 -1.46
CA ILE A 117 11.20 -2.66 -0.26
C ILE A 117 10.23 -1.54 -0.62
N VAL A 118 9.11 -1.49 0.10
CA VAL A 118 8.00 -0.57 -0.17
C VAL A 118 8.00 0.55 0.87
N PRO A 119 8.11 1.82 0.44
CA PRO A 119 7.91 2.93 1.36
C PRO A 119 6.43 3.04 1.72
N CYS A 120 6.16 3.30 2.99
CA CYS A 120 4.78 3.35 3.48
C CYS A 120 4.70 4.21 4.73
N LYS A 121 3.48 4.61 5.07
CA LYS A 121 3.18 5.16 6.38
C LYS A 121 2.27 4.19 7.10
N ILE A 122 2.51 4.02 8.41
CA ILE A 122 1.76 3.05 9.21
C ILE A 122 1.43 3.66 10.58
N VAL A 123 0.19 3.50 10.99
CA VAL A 123 -0.28 3.93 12.31
C VAL A 123 -1.03 2.82 13.01
#